data_c9b9b1b9c8a36b33eee4c41a846545fc
#
_entry.id   c9b9b1b9c8a36b33eee4c41a846545fc
#
_cell.length_a   1.000
_cell.length_b   1.000
_cell.length_c   1.000
_cell.angle_alpha   90.00
_cell.angle_beta   90.00
_cell.angle_gamma   90.00
#
_symmetry.space_group_name_H-M   'P 1'
#
loop_
_entity.id
_entity.type
_entity.pdbx_description
1 polymer ?
#
loop_
_entity_poly.entity_id
_entity_poly.type
_entity_poly.pdbx_seq_one_letter_code
_entity_poly.pdbx_strand_id
1 'polypeptide(L)'
;MVLTYKEGSRGAVVKQIQKVAGCYPDGIWGRVTAECVKAWQRAHGLTADGIAGPRTLAAMGIQAMTPAAASPTPIKAVYAGCPITLRRSKRRIDEIIIHCTATPEGSPRTVEQIRAQHKAQGWSDIGYHYVVYLDGTVHEGRNVDIAGAHCVNHNAHSIGIVYVGGLENRPDVPYNRLRAKDTRTEQQKASLLALLMDLRRLYPNAEIKGHRDCSPDKNHNGTIEQSEWVKACPSFDAKAEYKRV
;
A
#
# COMPACT_ATOMS: atom_id res chain seq x y z
N MET A 1 14.39 11.25 -16.22
CA MET A 1 13.07 11.71 -16.69
C MET A 1 12.75 12.98 -15.92
N VAL A 2 12.52 14.08 -16.61
CA VAL A 2 12.27 15.40 -15.99
C VAL A 2 10.83 15.42 -15.44
N LEU A 3 10.67 15.75 -14.17
CA LEU A 3 9.35 15.77 -13.53
C LEU A 3 8.52 16.93 -14.05
N THR A 4 7.34 16.64 -14.58
CA THR A 4 6.45 17.61 -15.20
C THR A 4 5.01 17.33 -14.79
N TYR A 5 4.30 18.34 -14.31
CA TYR A 5 2.87 18.26 -13.97
C TYR A 5 2.06 18.99 -15.03
N LYS A 6 1.03 18.33 -15.54
CA LYS A 6 0.16 18.82 -16.61
C LYS A 6 -1.23 18.23 -16.47
N GLU A 7 -2.13 18.53 -17.37
CA GLU A 7 -3.49 17.97 -17.40
C GLU A 7 -3.47 16.43 -17.23
N GLY A 8 -4.29 15.94 -16.32
CA GLY A 8 -4.33 14.54 -15.87
C GLY A 8 -3.43 14.20 -14.67
N SER A 9 -2.49 15.08 -14.28
CA SER A 9 -1.68 14.91 -13.07
C SER A 9 -2.56 15.00 -11.80
N ARG A 10 -2.23 14.24 -10.75
CA ARG A 10 -2.98 14.21 -9.48
C ARG A 10 -2.02 14.14 -8.29
N GLY A 11 -2.49 14.55 -7.10
CA GLY A 11 -1.82 14.32 -5.84
C GLY A 11 -1.37 15.58 -5.09
N ALA A 12 -0.59 15.38 -4.02
CA ALA A 12 -0.20 16.44 -3.07
C ALA A 12 0.59 17.60 -3.73
N VAL A 13 1.48 17.27 -4.69
CA VAL A 13 2.25 18.31 -5.41
C VAL A 13 1.34 19.14 -6.30
N VAL A 14 0.32 18.53 -6.91
CA VAL A 14 -0.69 19.28 -7.67
C VAL A 14 -1.43 20.26 -6.78
N LYS A 15 -1.81 19.85 -5.54
CA LYS A 15 -2.40 20.76 -4.55
C LYS A 15 -1.50 21.93 -4.18
N GLN A 16 -0.19 21.69 -4.06
CA GLN A 16 0.79 22.76 -3.79
C GLN A 16 0.87 23.73 -4.96
N ILE A 17 0.98 23.22 -6.19
CA ILE A 17 0.99 24.03 -7.41
C ILE A 17 -0.29 24.88 -7.50
N GLN A 18 -1.45 24.28 -7.28
CA GLN A 18 -2.74 24.96 -7.28
C GLN A 18 -2.80 26.10 -6.26
N LYS A 19 -2.32 25.87 -5.02
CA LYS A 19 -2.23 26.92 -3.99
C LYS A 19 -1.37 28.10 -4.45
N VAL A 20 -0.18 27.83 -4.98
CA VAL A 20 0.75 28.87 -5.44
C VAL A 20 0.20 29.58 -6.68
N ALA A 21 -0.45 28.87 -7.60
CA ALA A 21 -1.05 29.44 -8.80
C ALA A 21 -2.42 30.15 -8.54
N GLY A 22 -2.92 30.13 -7.29
CA GLY A 22 -4.19 30.79 -6.92
C GLY A 22 -5.44 30.02 -7.36
N CYS A 23 -5.35 28.70 -7.59
CA CYS A 23 -6.51 27.87 -7.87
C CYS A 23 -7.02 27.14 -6.64
N TYR A 24 -8.25 26.61 -6.74
CA TYR A 24 -8.79 25.71 -5.73
C TYR A 24 -7.94 24.40 -5.65
N PRO A 25 -7.38 24.04 -4.48
CA PRO A 25 -6.40 22.98 -4.33
C PRO A 25 -7.04 21.60 -4.12
N ASP A 26 -7.76 21.09 -5.11
CA ASP A 26 -8.37 19.74 -5.07
C ASP A 26 -7.36 18.61 -5.33
N GLY A 27 -6.19 18.95 -5.89
CA GLY A 27 -5.14 17.99 -6.24
C GLY A 27 -5.38 17.28 -7.57
N ILE A 28 -6.27 17.81 -8.41
CA ILE A 28 -6.57 17.28 -9.74
C ILE A 28 -6.21 18.35 -10.79
N TRP A 29 -5.29 18.02 -11.69
CA TRP A 29 -4.91 18.94 -12.77
C TRP A 29 -5.90 18.83 -13.93
N GLY A 30 -6.90 19.68 -13.95
CA GLY A 30 -7.80 19.87 -15.04
C GLY A 30 -7.52 21.18 -15.80
N ARG A 31 -8.42 21.54 -16.75
CA ARG A 31 -8.32 22.75 -17.55
C ARG A 31 -8.21 24.03 -16.69
N VAL A 32 -8.96 24.11 -15.59
CA VAL A 32 -8.91 25.26 -14.67
C VAL A 32 -7.51 25.41 -14.08
N THR A 33 -6.90 24.33 -13.59
CA THR A 33 -5.53 24.34 -13.06
C THR A 33 -4.52 24.78 -14.14
N ALA A 34 -4.66 24.27 -15.35
CA ALA A 34 -3.78 24.68 -16.46
C ALA A 34 -3.87 26.19 -16.75
N GLU A 35 -5.06 26.78 -16.76
CA GLU A 35 -5.24 28.24 -16.95
C GLU A 35 -4.68 29.07 -15.79
N CYS A 36 -4.88 28.64 -14.53
CA CYS A 36 -4.24 29.29 -13.38
C CYS A 36 -2.71 29.27 -13.50
N VAL A 37 -2.14 28.12 -13.87
CA VAL A 37 -0.68 27.98 -14.04
C VAL A 37 -0.18 28.86 -15.18
N LYS A 38 -0.88 28.97 -16.31
CA LYS A 38 -0.55 29.91 -17.40
C LYS A 38 -0.56 31.35 -16.93
N ALA A 39 -1.59 31.76 -16.20
CA ALA A 39 -1.68 33.12 -15.65
C ALA A 39 -0.51 33.41 -14.70
N TRP A 40 -0.20 32.48 -13.81
CA TRP A 40 0.93 32.59 -12.89
C TRP A 40 2.27 32.66 -13.63
N GLN A 41 2.48 31.81 -14.64
CA GLN A 41 3.68 31.82 -15.49
C GLN A 41 3.89 33.17 -16.17
N ARG A 42 2.82 33.77 -16.77
CA ARG A 42 2.90 35.11 -17.37
C ARG A 42 3.34 36.17 -16.35
N ALA A 43 2.74 36.14 -15.14
CA ALA A 43 3.06 37.09 -14.09
C ALA A 43 4.52 36.98 -13.59
N HIS A 44 5.16 35.83 -13.79
CA HIS A 44 6.53 35.55 -13.36
C HIS A 44 7.55 35.45 -14.51
N GLY A 45 7.19 35.93 -15.71
CA GLY A 45 8.10 35.98 -16.86
C GLY A 45 8.51 34.62 -17.42
N LEU A 46 7.68 33.59 -17.20
CA LEU A 46 7.90 32.24 -17.72
C LEU A 46 7.06 31.97 -18.96
N THR A 47 7.46 30.97 -19.74
CA THR A 47 6.64 30.47 -20.86
C THR A 47 5.29 29.99 -20.33
N ALA A 48 4.21 30.60 -20.79
CA ALA A 48 2.84 30.34 -20.31
C ALA A 48 2.21 29.15 -21.05
N ASP A 49 2.78 27.94 -20.88
CA ASP A 49 2.33 26.72 -21.51
C ASP A 49 1.28 25.95 -20.66
N GLY A 50 1.09 26.37 -19.42
CA GLY A 50 0.20 25.70 -18.47
C GLY A 50 0.73 24.35 -17.98
N ILE A 51 2.05 24.16 -18.03
CA ILE A 51 2.76 22.96 -17.61
C ILE A 51 3.74 23.34 -16.51
N ALA A 52 3.66 22.71 -15.34
CA ALA A 52 4.64 22.91 -14.29
C ALA A 52 5.83 21.96 -14.47
N GLY A 53 6.75 22.37 -15.33
CA GLY A 53 8.07 21.75 -15.48
C GLY A 53 9.08 22.28 -14.44
N PRO A 54 10.36 21.84 -14.48
CA PRO A 54 11.36 22.19 -13.47
C PRO A 54 11.52 23.70 -13.24
N ARG A 55 11.51 24.51 -14.30
CA ARG A 55 11.64 25.97 -14.19
C ARG A 55 10.43 26.60 -13.49
N THR A 56 9.22 26.15 -13.81
CA THR A 56 7.99 26.61 -13.17
C THR A 56 7.95 26.16 -11.70
N LEU A 57 8.28 24.91 -11.41
CA LEU A 57 8.33 24.38 -10.04
C LEU A 57 9.37 25.12 -9.18
N ALA A 58 10.57 25.36 -9.73
CA ALA A 58 11.60 26.12 -9.03
C ALA A 58 11.15 27.56 -8.73
N ALA A 59 10.52 28.23 -9.69
CA ALA A 59 10.00 29.59 -9.51
C ALA A 59 8.82 29.62 -8.50
N MET A 60 8.04 28.56 -8.40
CA MET A 60 6.98 28.39 -7.38
C MET A 60 7.53 28.07 -5.99
N GLY A 61 8.84 27.85 -5.82
CA GLY A 61 9.43 27.39 -4.58
C GLY A 61 9.02 25.94 -4.23
N ILE A 62 8.47 25.22 -5.19
CA ILE A 62 8.08 23.83 -5.03
C ILE A 62 9.29 22.97 -5.42
N GLN A 63 9.95 22.39 -4.43
CA GLN A 63 10.99 21.39 -4.71
C GLN A 63 10.32 20.21 -5.41
N ALA A 64 10.58 20.07 -6.71
CA ALA A 64 10.23 18.86 -7.43
C ALA A 64 10.98 17.72 -6.77
N MET A 65 10.27 16.90 -6.02
CA MET A 65 10.84 15.64 -5.57
C MET A 65 11.09 14.80 -6.82
N THR A 66 12.31 14.91 -7.37
CA THR A 66 12.77 14.01 -8.42
C THR A 66 12.69 12.58 -7.86
N PRO A 67 12.11 11.62 -8.61
CA PRO A 67 12.07 10.23 -8.19
C PRO A 67 13.44 9.54 -8.31
N ALA A 68 14.52 10.29 -8.26
CA ALA A 68 15.86 9.73 -8.34
C ALA A 68 16.85 10.63 -7.61
N ALA A 69 16.94 10.49 -6.31
CA ALA A 69 18.18 10.60 -5.53
C ALA A 69 17.83 10.54 -4.04
N ALA A 70 18.27 9.53 -3.41
CA ALA A 70 18.07 9.07 -2.06
C ALA A 70 16.86 8.14 -1.94
N SER A 71 17.15 6.85 -1.86
CA SER A 71 16.20 5.91 -1.24
C SER A 71 15.80 6.54 0.09
N PRO A 72 14.50 6.69 0.38
CA PRO A 72 14.10 7.30 1.65
C PRO A 72 14.83 6.58 2.77
N THR A 73 15.35 7.35 3.72
CA THR A 73 16.06 6.83 4.88
C THR A 73 15.25 5.68 5.48
N PRO A 74 15.86 4.54 5.76
CA PRO A 74 15.16 3.43 6.37
C PRO A 74 14.44 3.87 7.64
N ILE A 75 13.19 3.45 7.81
CA ILE A 75 12.39 3.79 8.97
C ILE A 75 12.69 2.76 10.05
N LYS A 76 13.29 3.20 11.16
CA LYS A 76 13.40 2.39 12.38
C LYS A 76 12.08 2.51 13.12
N ALA A 77 11.37 1.41 13.23
CA ALA A 77 10.06 1.33 13.89
C ALA A 77 10.07 0.27 14.99
N VAL A 78 9.14 0.39 15.93
CA VAL A 78 8.93 -0.58 17.00
C VAL A 78 7.44 -0.88 17.07
N TYR A 79 7.08 -2.13 16.83
CA TYR A 79 5.69 -2.59 16.89
C TYR A 79 5.54 -3.58 18.05
N ALA A 80 4.70 -3.26 19.01
CA ALA A 80 4.49 -4.06 20.23
C ALA A 80 5.82 -4.46 20.92
N GLY A 81 6.79 -3.54 20.97
CA GLY A 81 8.10 -3.77 21.57
C GLY A 81 9.15 -4.44 20.66
N CYS A 82 8.76 -4.91 19.47
CA CYS A 82 9.68 -5.54 18.51
C CYS A 82 10.24 -4.51 17.52
N PRO A 83 11.57 -4.24 17.51
CA PRO A 83 12.17 -3.31 16.60
C PRO A 83 12.31 -3.92 15.20
N ILE A 84 12.04 -3.12 14.17
CA ILE A 84 12.19 -3.49 12.76
C ILE A 84 12.73 -2.30 11.97
N THR A 85 13.44 -2.57 10.88
CA THR A 85 13.91 -1.52 9.97
C THR A 85 13.19 -1.64 8.63
N LEU A 86 12.27 -0.73 8.35
CA LEU A 86 11.60 -0.67 7.08
C LEU A 86 12.45 0.10 6.07
N ARG A 87 12.59 -0.42 4.88
CA ARG A 87 13.29 0.24 3.78
C ARG A 87 12.48 0.21 2.50
N ARG A 88 12.70 1.20 1.65
CA ARG A 88 12.08 1.22 0.33
C ARG A 88 12.65 0.10 -0.52
N SER A 89 11.78 -0.64 -1.19
CA SER A 89 12.16 -1.65 -2.19
C SER A 89 12.79 -0.98 -3.41
N LYS A 90 13.74 -1.69 -4.04
CA LYS A 90 14.26 -1.35 -5.38
C LYS A 90 13.22 -1.61 -6.48
N ARG A 91 12.20 -2.43 -6.19
CA ARG A 91 11.08 -2.69 -7.09
C ARG A 91 10.16 -1.47 -7.13
N ARG A 92 9.44 -1.28 -8.23
CA ARG A 92 8.27 -0.39 -8.24
C ARG A 92 7.20 -1.01 -7.34
N ILE A 93 6.71 -0.27 -6.35
CA ILE A 93 5.61 -0.67 -5.47
C ILE A 93 4.50 0.35 -5.62
N ASP A 94 3.34 -0.12 -6.06
CA ASP A 94 2.10 0.65 -6.20
C ASP A 94 0.93 0.00 -5.46
N GLU A 95 1.16 -1.13 -4.78
CA GLU A 95 0.16 -1.80 -3.96
C GLU A 95 0.73 -2.31 -2.64
N ILE A 96 -0.09 -2.26 -1.58
CA ILE A 96 0.12 -2.92 -0.30
C ILE A 96 -1.08 -3.83 -0.07
N ILE A 97 -0.84 -5.15 -0.07
CA ILE A 97 -1.91 -6.15 -0.01
C ILE A 97 -1.88 -6.86 1.35
N ILE A 98 -3.02 -6.80 2.03
CA ILE A 98 -3.19 -7.38 3.37
C ILE A 98 -3.80 -8.78 3.23
N HIS A 99 -3.23 -9.72 4.01
CA HIS A 99 -3.63 -11.12 4.07
C HIS A 99 -3.86 -11.56 5.51
N CYS A 100 -4.52 -12.71 5.66
CA CYS A 100 -4.52 -13.51 6.89
C CYS A 100 -3.87 -14.87 6.61
N THR A 101 -3.35 -15.51 7.67
CA THR A 101 -2.79 -16.87 7.56
C THR A 101 -3.85 -17.94 7.33
N ALA A 102 -5.13 -17.57 7.40
CA ALA A 102 -6.28 -18.47 7.41
C ALA A 102 -6.12 -19.58 8.50
N THR A 103 -5.68 -19.18 9.68
CA THR A 103 -5.61 -20.06 10.85
C THR A 103 -6.74 -19.74 11.83
N PRO A 104 -7.18 -20.73 12.66
CA PRO A 104 -8.18 -20.47 13.69
C PRO A 104 -7.73 -19.37 14.65
N GLU A 105 -8.69 -18.59 15.12
CA GLU A 105 -8.50 -17.55 16.12
C GLU A 105 -7.68 -18.04 17.32
N GLY A 106 -6.67 -17.26 17.72
CA GLY A 106 -5.78 -17.59 18.83
C GLY A 106 -4.69 -18.64 18.52
N SER A 107 -4.65 -19.18 17.29
CA SER A 107 -3.63 -20.17 16.90
C SER A 107 -2.35 -19.46 16.43
N PRO A 108 -1.23 -19.50 17.17
CA PRO A 108 -0.02 -18.78 16.79
C PRO A 108 0.64 -19.39 15.55
N ARG A 109 1.30 -18.55 14.78
CA ARG A 109 2.18 -18.93 13.66
C ARG A 109 3.39 -18.02 13.62
N THR A 110 4.57 -18.61 13.46
CA THR A 110 5.81 -17.87 13.28
C THR A 110 6.16 -17.73 11.79
N VAL A 111 7.07 -16.79 11.47
CA VAL A 111 7.64 -16.64 10.12
C VAL A 111 8.21 -17.96 9.62
N GLU A 112 8.95 -18.69 10.48
CA GLU A 112 9.60 -19.96 10.14
C GLU A 112 8.59 -21.05 9.84
N GLN A 113 7.49 -21.12 10.60
CA GLN A 113 6.41 -22.09 10.35
C GLN A 113 5.70 -21.79 9.01
N ILE A 114 5.39 -20.52 8.73
CA ILE A 114 4.77 -20.12 7.46
C ILE A 114 5.76 -20.39 6.30
N ARG A 115 7.05 -20.08 6.48
CA ARG A 115 8.10 -20.35 5.50
C ARG A 115 8.23 -21.84 5.20
N ALA A 116 8.25 -22.68 6.23
CA ALA A 116 8.32 -24.13 6.09
C ALA A 116 7.10 -24.68 5.33
N GLN A 117 5.90 -24.20 5.66
CA GLN A 117 4.66 -24.59 4.96
C GLN A 117 4.71 -24.19 3.47
N HIS A 118 5.16 -22.97 3.15
CA HIS A 118 5.25 -22.51 1.77
C HIS A 118 6.32 -23.29 0.97
N LYS A 119 7.47 -23.59 1.60
CA LYS A 119 8.50 -24.43 0.98
C LYS A 119 8.00 -25.85 0.72
N ALA A 120 7.21 -26.43 1.63
CA ALA A 120 6.57 -27.73 1.42
C ALA A 120 5.57 -27.74 0.24
N GLN A 121 5.05 -26.56 -0.14
CA GLN A 121 4.22 -26.37 -1.33
C GLN A 121 5.05 -26.11 -2.61
N GLY A 122 6.38 -26.20 -2.55
CA GLY A 122 7.27 -25.97 -3.68
C GLY A 122 7.70 -24.52 -3.89
N TRP A 123 7.40 -23.60 -2.97
CA TRP A 123 7.83 -22.21 -3.08
C TRP A 123 9.28 -22.04 -2.60
N SER A 124 9.98 -21.05 -3.14
CA SER A 124 11.38 -20.77 -2.78
C SER A 124 11.54 -20.21 -1.36
N ASP A 125 10.52 -19.49 -0.86
CA ASP A 125 10.53 -18.83 0.45
C ASP A 125 9.10 -18.51 0.89
N ILE A 126 8.94 -17.92 2.11
CA ILE A 126 7.67 -17.33 2.55
C ILE A 126 7.15 -16.33 1.51
N GLY A 127 5.83 -16.34 1.26
CA GLY A 127 5.21 -15.48 0.25
C GLY A 127 5.08 -14.02 0.64
N TYR A 128 5.08 -13.70 1.94
CA TYR A 128 4.77 -12.40 2.51
C TYR A 128 6.04 -11.64 2.90
N HIS A 129 6.01 -10.30 2.81
CA HIS A 129 7.12 -9.42 3.19
C HIS A 129 7.11 -9.12 4.69
N TYR A 130 5.94 -8.98 5.27
CA TYR A 130 5.76 -8.74 6.71
C TYR A 130 4.71 -9.66 7.31
N VAL A 131 4.96 -10.09 8.55
CA VAL A 131 4.05 -10.95 9.33
C VAL A 131 3.73 -10.26 10.64
N VAL A 132 2.44 -10.10 10.96
CA VAL A 132 1.94 -9.51 12.21
C VAL A 132 1.46 -10.64 13.11
N TYR A 133 2.16 -10.86 14.23
CA TYR A 133 1.83 -11.91 15.18
C TYR A 133 0.65 -11.52 16.10
N LEU A 134 0.12 -12.49 16.83
CA LEU A 134 -1.04 -12.29 17.72
C LEU A 134 -0.82 -11.21 18.79
N ASP A 135 0.41 -11.06 19.27
CA ASP A 135 0.83 -10.05 20.25
C ASP A 135 1.07 -8.66 19.61
N GLY A 136 0.87 -8.53 18.30
CA GLY A 136 1.11 -7.31 17.55
C GLY A 136 2.56 -7.10 17.12
N THR A 137 3.50 -7.98 17.46
CA THR A 137 4.87 -7.86 16.94
C THR A 137 4.89 -8.04 15.42
N VAL A 138 5.74 -7.26 14.74
CA VAL A 138 5.90 -7.32 13.28
C VAL A 138 7.26 -7.88 12.93
N HIS A 139 7.26 -8.86 12.07
CA HIS A 139 8.47 -9.59 11.66
C HIS A 139 8.67 -9.53 10.14
N GLU A 140 9.95 -9.49 9.72
CA GLU A 140 10.29 -9.60 8.30
C GLU A 140 10.12 -11.05 7.83
N GLY A 141 9.46 -11.20 6.68
CA GLY A 141 9.35 -12.47 5.98
C GLY A 141 10.30 -12.55 4.79
N ARG A 142 9.79 -12.30 3.59
CA ARG A 142 10.56 -12.21 2.35
C ARG A 142 11.17 -10.81 2.23
N ASN A 143 12.40 -10.74 1.73
CA ASN A 143 13.06 -9.47 1.46
C ASN A 143 12.21 -8.60 0.50
N VAL A 144 12.02 -7.33 0.84
CA VAL A 144 11.19 -6.40 0.06
C VAL A 144 11.69 -6.15 -1.37
N ASP A 145 12.97 -6.42 -1.67
CA ASP A 145 13.52 -6.33 -3.03
C ASP A 145 13.20 -7.54 -3.91
N ILE A 146 12.61 -8.59 -3.32
CA ILE A 146 12.21 -9.81 -4.03
C ILE A 146 10.69 -9.80 -4.15
N ALA A 147 10.17 -10.10 -5.34
CA ALA A 147 8.73 -10.23 -5.54
C ALA A 147 8.14 -11.28 -4.59
N GLY A 148 7.00 -10.97 -4.01
CA GLY A 148 6.28 -11.89 -3.14
C GLY A 148 5.76 -13.13 -3.88
N ALA A 149 5.11 -14.01 -3.12
CA ALA A 149 4.30 -15.11 -3.65
C ALA A 149 2.99 -15.15 -2.85
N HIS A 150 2.22 -14.07 -2.88
CA HIS A 150 1.02 -13.89 -2.05
C HIS A 150 -0.23 -13.53 -2.85
N CYS A 151 -0.08 -12.92 -4.03
CA CYS A 151 -1.20 -12.54 -4.87
C CYS A 151 -0.80 -12.63 -6.35
N VAL A 152 -1.37 -13.57 -7.07
CA VAL A 152 -1.08 -13.81 -8.51
C VAL A 152 -1.34 -12.52 -9.29
N ASN A 153 -0.49 -12.22 -10.27
CA ASN A 153 -0.48 -11.00 -11.09
C ASN A 153 -0.12 -9.69 -10.36
N HIS A 154 -0.04 -9.68 -9.02
CA HIS A 154 0.28 -8.49 -8.21
C HIS A 154 1.67 -8.58 -7.53
N ASN A 155 2.27 -9.76 -7.45
CA ASN A 155 3.50 -10.01 -6.69
C ASN A 155 4.67 -9.09 -7.07
N ALA A 156 4.79 -8.74 -8.34
CA ALA A 156 5.93 -7.98 -8.86
C ALA A 156 5.98 -6.52 -8.36
N HIS A 157 4.81 -5.93 -8.07
CA HIS A 157 4.68 -4.51 -7.75
C HIS A 157 3.94 -4.23 -6.42
N SER A 158 3.88 -5.22 -5.54
CA SER A 158 3.21 -5.09 -4.23
C SER A 158 4.11 -5.48 -3.05
N ILE A 159 3.69 -4.98 -1.88
CA ILE A 159 4.14 -5.46 -0.57
C ILE A 159 3.01 -6.30 0.03
N GLY A 160 3.29 -7.57 0.34
CA GLY A 160 2.34 -8.45 1.02
C GLY A 160 2.56 -8.43 2.53
N ILE A 161 1.51 -8.11 3.28
CA ILE A 161 1.46 -8.17 4.74
C ILE A 161 0.48 -9.26 5.14
N VAL A 162 0.85 -10.12 6.06
CA VAL A 162 -0.05 -11.14 6.60
C VAL A 162 -0.18 -11.01 8.12
N TYR A 163 -1.39 -11.05 8.64
CA TYR A 163 -1.61 -11.22 10.07
C TYR A 163 -1.97 -12.68 10.40
N VAL A 164 -1.60 -13.12 11.59
CA VAL A 164 -1.90 -14.48 12.08
C VAL A 164 -3.37 -14.55 12.54
N GLY A 165 -4.16 -15.42 11.91
CA GLY A 165 -5.59 -15.56 12.17
C GLY A 165 -6.42 -15.67 10.89
N GLY A 166 -7.67 -15.22 10.96
CA GLY A 166 -8.58 -15.08 9.80
C GLY A 166 -9.69 -16.12 9.72
N LEU A 167 -9.71 -17.12 10.60
CA LEU A 167 -10.80 -18.10 10.71
C LEU A 167 -11.38 -18.15 12.12
N GLU A 168 -12.68 -18.46 12.22
CA GLU A 168 -13.32 -18.77 13.51
C GLU A 168 -12.62 -19.93 14.21
N ASN A 169 -12.66 -19.96 15.55
CA ASN A 169 -12.15 -21.09 16.33
C ASN A 169 -13.33 -22.00 16.72
N ARG A 170 -13.52 -23.06 15.96
CA ARG A 170 -14.58 -24.06 16.14
C ARG A 170 -13.94 -25.47 16.10
N PRO A 171 -13.50 -25.99 17.26
CA PRO A 171 -12.86 -27.32 17.35
C PRO A 171 -13.74 -28.47 16.87
N ASP A 172 -15.06 -28.28 16.92
CA ASP A 172 -16.10 -29.23 16.47
C ASP A 172 -16.31 -29.25 14.96
N VAL A 173 -15.69 -28.29 14.24
CA VAL A 173 -15.85 -28.12 12.79
C VAL A 173 -14.54 -28.46 12.06
N PRO A 174 -14.58 -29.32 11.03
CA PRO A 174 -13.39 -29.58 10.19
C PRO A 174 -12.81 -28.29 9.63
N TYR A 175 -11.46 -28.19 9.58
CA TYR A 175 -10.73 -27.00 9.14
C TYR A 175 -11.23 -26.40 7.83
N ASN A 176 -11.53 -27.25 6.84
CA ASN A 176 -12.02 -26.82 5.53
C ASN A 176 -13.46 -26.28 5.52
N ARG A 177 -14.15 -26.32 6.67
CA ARG A 177 -15.50 -25.77 6.87
C ARG A 177 -15.52 -24.57 7.82
N LEU A 178 -14.36 -24.19 8.39
CA LEU A 178 -14.25 -23.00 9.22
C LEU A 178 -14.56 -21.75 8.40
N ARG A 179 -15.30 -20.82 8.99
CA ARG A 179 -15.71 -19.59 8.33
C ARG A 179 -14.63 -18.50 8.48
N ALA A 180 -14.49 -17.69 7.44
CA ALA A 180 -13.69 -16.47 7.51
C ALA A 180 -14.26 -15.52 8.58
N LYS A 181 -13.39 -15.03 9.46
CA LYS A 181 -13.72 -14.12 10.55
C LYS A 181 -12.57 -13.14 10.74
N ASP A 182 -12.87 -11.87 11.00
CA ASP A 182 -11.86 -10.94 11.50
C ASP A 182 -11.48 -11.34 12.92
N THR A 183 -10.32 -11.95 13.06
CA THR A 183 -9.79 -12.47 14.33
C THR A 183 -8.61 -11.67 14.82
N ARG A 184 -8.38 -10.49 14.25
CA ARG A 184 -7.27 -9.62 14.67
C ARG A 184 -7.45 -9.22 16.14
N THR A 185 -6.40 -9.40 16.91
CA THR A 185 -6.31 -8.83 18.26
C THR A 185 -6.22 -7.30 18.18
N GLU A 186 -6.49 -6.60 19.27
CA GLU A 186 -6.33 -5.15 19.32
C GLU A 186 -4.87 -4.74 19.07
N GLN A 187 -3.91 -5.55 19.53
CA GLN A 187 -2.48 -5.34 19.26
C GLN A 187 -2.17 -5.50 17.78
N GLN A 188 -2.72 -6.51 17.11
CA GLN A 188 -2.57 -6.68 15.66
C GLN A 188 -3.15 -5.50 14.88
N LYS A 189 -4.35 -5.01 15.24
CA LYS A 189 -4.97 -3.84 14.60
C LYS A 189 -4.11 -2.60 14.75
N ALA A 190 -3.62 -2.34 15.96
CA ALA A 190 -2.75 -1.19 16.24
C ALA A 190 -1.44 -1.26 15.45
N SER A 191 -0.76 -2.41 15.46
CA SER A 191 0.52 -2.59 14.75
C SER A 191 0.33 -2.60 13.23
N LEU A 192 -0.76 -3.18 12.72
CA LEU A 192 -1.05 -3.15 11.29
C LEU A 192 -1.30 -1.72 10.79
N LEU A 193 -2.07 -0.93 11.54
CA LEU A 193 -2.28 0.49 11.23
C LEU A 193 -0.94 1.25 11.23
N ALA A 194 -0.13 1.11 12.26
CA ALA A 194 1.17 1.77 12.37
C ALA A 194 2.12 1.36 11.22
N LEU A 195 2.19 0.06 10.90
CA LEU A 195 2.97 -0.45 9.78
C LEU A 195 2.52 0.14 8.44
N LEU A 196 1.21 0.24 8.23
CA LEU A 196 0.65 0.83 7.02
C LEU A 196 0.98 2.33 6.90
N MET A 197 0.91 3.08 8.01
CA MET A 197 1.32 4.49 8.05
C MET A 197 2.80 4.67 7.69
N ASP A 198 3.67 3.82 8.23
CA ASP A 198 5.10 3.86 7.91
C ASP A 198 5.39 3.44 6.46
N LEU A 199 4.71 2.40 5.96
CA LEU A 199 4.82 2.00 4.56
C LEU A 199 4.26 3.08 3.61
N ARG A 200 3.23 3.81 4.00
CA ARG A 200 2.73 4.97 3.23
C ARG A 200 3.79 6.06 3.08
N ARG A 201 4.64 6.26 4.08
CA ARG A 201 5.79 7.20 3.98
C ARG A 201 6.81 6.74 2.94
N LEU A 202 7.03 5.43 2.81
CA LEU A 202 7.93 4.84 1.80
C LEU A 202 7.27 4.77 0.41
N TYR A 203 5.95 4.55 0.35
CA TYR A 203 5.18 4.33 -0.88
C TYR A 203 3.90 5.19 -0.88
N PRO A 204 4.04 6.52 -1.04
CA PRO A 204 2.92 7.47 -0.83
C PRO A 204 1.72 7.27 -1.77
N ASN A 205 1.93 6.62 -2.91
CA ASN A 205 0.90 6.40 -3.92
C ASN A 205 0.42 4.93 -4.00
N ALA A 206 0.92 4.04 -3.13
CA ALA A 206 0.52 2.64 -3.17
C ALA A 206 -0.93 2.47 -2.70
N GLU A 207 -1.75 1.72 -3.43
CA GLU A 207 -3.10 1.36 -3.00
C GLU A 207 -3.03 0.35 -1.85
N ILE A 208 -3.77 0.58 -0.77
CA ILE A 208 -3.93 -0.39 0.33
C ILE A 208 -5.23 -1.15 0.10
N LYS A 209 -5.14 -2.49 0.04
CA LYS A 209 -6.27 -3.37 -0.21
C LYS A 209 -6.10 -4.76 0.41
N GLY A 210 -7.17 -5.52 0.48
CA GLY A 210 -7.12 -6.93 0.87
C GLY A 210 -6.87 -7.86 -0.31
N HIS A 211 -6.50 -9.11 -0.05
CA HIS A 211 -6.36 -10.11 -1.10
C HIS A 211 -7.66 -10.32 -1.89
N ARG A 212 -8.84 -10.26 -1.23
CA ARG A 212 -10.14 -10.40 -1.89
C ARG A 212 -10.36 -9.35 -2.98
N ASP A 213 -9.80 -8.16 -2.79
CA ASP A 213 -9.95 -7.03 -3.73
C ASP A 213 -9.09 -7.19 -4.99
N CYS A 214 -8.24 -8.23 -5.04
CA CYS A 214 -7.46 -8.65 -6.22
C CYS A 214 -8.20 -9.72 -7.05
N SER A 215 -9.43 -10.06 -6.70
CA SER A 215 -10.26 -10.99 -7.48
C SER A 215 -10.65 -10.38 -8.83
N PRO A 216 -10.89 -11.19 -9.86
CA PRO A 216 -11.33 -10.67 -11.14
C PRO A 216 -12.75 -10.10 -11.04
N ASP A 217 -12.96 -8.94 -11.64
CA ASP A 217 -14.28 -8.38 -11.88
C ASP A 217 -14.96 -9.18 -13.02
N LYS A 218 -15.82 -10.13 -12.66
CA LYS A 218 -16.44 -11.07 -13.61
C LYS A 218 -17.62 -10.47 -14.34
N ASN A 219 -18.31 -9.51 -13.70
CA ASN A 219 -19.48 -8.84 -14.27
C ASN A 219 -19.14 -7.52 -14.95
N HIS A 220 -17.84 -7.09 -14.87
CA HIS A 220 -17.30 -5.88 -15.50
C HIS A 220 -17.99 -4.58 -15.06
N ASN A 221 -18.48 -4.52 -13.79
CA ASN A 221 -19.11 -3.31 -13.23
C ASN A 221 -18.11 -2.36 -12.55
N GLY A 222 -16.82 -2.70 -12.52
CA GLY A 222 -15.76 -1.91 -11.90
C GLY A 222 -15.64 -2.09 -10.39
N THR A 223 -16.41 -3.02 -9.80
CA THR A 223 -16.42 -3.29 -8.34
C THR A 223 -16.28 -4.79 -8.10
N ILE A 224 -15.37 -5.17 -7.21
CA ILE A 224 -15.20 -6.58 -6.82
C ILE A 224 -16.19 -6.90 -5.69
N GLU A 225 -17.21 -7.66 -6.01
CA GLU A 225 -18.26 -8.08 -5.08
C GLU A 225 -17.92 -9.42 -4.38
N GLN A 226 -18.63 -9.73 -3.28
CA GLN A 226 -18.38 -10.95 -2.51
C GLN A 226 -18.54 -12.23 -3.36
N SER A 227 -19.48 -12.24 -4.30
CA SER A 227 -19.71 -13.34 -5.26
C SER A 227 -18.53 -13.62 -6.18
N GLU A 228 -17.63 -12.64 -6.33
CA GLU A 228 -16.46 -12.69 -7.21
C GLU A 228 -15.17 -13.06 -6.47
N TRP A 229 -15.18 -13.04 -5.13
CA TRP A 229 -14.00 -13.31 -4.36
C TRP A 229 -13.43 -14.71 -4.60
N VAL A 230 -12.18 -14.77 -5.02
CA VAL A 230 -11.43 -16.02 -5.07
C VAL A 230 -11.15 -16.53 -3.65
N LYS A 231 -10.96 -15.60 -2.69
CA LYS A 231 -10.75 -15.88 -1.27
C LYS A 231 -11.34 -14.75 -0.43
N ALA A 232 -11.86 -15.07 0.75
CA ALA A 232 -12.34 -14.07 1.73
C ALA A 232 -11.20 -13.29 2.45
N CYS A 233 -9.95 -13.69 2.25
CA CYS A 233 -8.75 -13.07 2.83
C CYS A 233 -8.72 -11.56 2.50
N PRO A 234 -8.48 -10.68 3.46
CA PRO A 234 -8.00 -10.89 4.83
C PRO A 234 -9.09 -11.09 5.89
N SER A 235 -10.31 -11.44 5.53
CA SER A 235 -11.46 -11.67 6.41
C SER A 235 -12.08 -10.40 7.03
N PHE A 236 -11.67 -9.22 6.57
CA PHE A 236 -12.26 -7.91 6.85
C PHE A 236 -12.10 -6.99 5.64
N ASP A 237 -12.76 -5.83 5.65
CA ASP A 237 -12.67 -4.85 4.56
C ASP A 237 -11.47 -3.93 4.72
N ALA A 238 -10.32 -4.37 4.20
CA ALA A 238 -9.08 -3.60 4.30
C ALA A 238 -9.12 -2.28 3.51
N LYS A 239 -9.78 -2.27 2.36
CA LYS A 239 -9.89 -1.08 1.51
C LYS A 239 -10.74 0.01 2.17
N ALA A 240 -11.84 -0.37 2.79
CA ALA A 240 -12.69 0.56 3.52
C ALA A 240 -12.03 1.04 4.82
N GLU A 241 -11.45 0.11 5.61
CA GLU A 241 -10.85 0.42 6.90
C GLU A 241 -9.65 1.37 6.77
N TYR A 242 -8.78 1.15 5.79
CA TYR A 242 -7.56 1.94 5.59
C TYR A 242 -7.64 3.02 4.51
N LYS A 243 -8.84 3.41 4.11
CA LYS A 243 -9.08 4.44 3.08
C LYS A 243 -8.40 5.78 3.36
N ARG A 244 -8.15 6.10 4.63
CA ARG A 244 -7.57 7.38 5.07
C ARG A 244 -6.09 7.31 5.45
N VAL A 245 -5.47 6.17 5.35
CA VAL A 245 -4.05 5.94 5.63
C VAL A 245 -3.12 6.42 4.51
#